data_ccd03132d10b86ffe01569557b7154ba
#
_entry.id   ccd03132d10b86ffe01569557b7154ba
#
_cell.length_a   1.000
_cell.length_b   1.000
_cell.length_c   1.000
_cell.angle_alpha   90.00
_cell.angle_beta   90.00
_cell.angle_gamma   90.00
#
_symmetry.space_group_name_H-M   'P 1'
#
loop_
_entity.id
_entity.type
_entity.pdbx_description
1 polymer ?
#
loop_
_entity_poly.entity_id
_entity_poly.type
_entity_poly.pdbx_seq_one_letter_code
_entity_poly.pdbx_strand_id
1 'polypeptide(L)' 'STAAYTKFAQDTFVTEKQLVEKLGLLKAN' A
#
# COMPACT_ATOMS: atom_id res chain seq x y z
N SER A 1 -12.21 -7.83 15.59
CA SER A 1 -11.10 -8.11 16.51
C SER A 1 -9.89 -7.28 16.15
N THR A 2 -8.98 -7.17 17.09
CA THR A 2 -7.76 -6.40 16.87
C THR A 2 -6.92 -7.01 15.74
N ALA A 3 -6.86 -8.33 15.68
CA ALA A 3 -6.09 -9.01 14.65
C ALA A 3 -6.62 -8.73 13.25
N ALA A 4 -7.94 -8.69 13.11
CA ALA A 4 -8.56 -8.40 11.82
C ALA A 4 -8.28 -6.96 11.39
N TYR A 5 -8.35 -6.03 12.33
CA TYR A 5 -8.06 -4.64 12.02
C TYR A 5 -6.60 -4.45 11.65
N THR A 6 -5.70 -5.11 12.38
CA THR A 6 -4.28 -5.02 12.10
C THR A 6 -3.97 -5.53 10.69
N LYS A 7 -4.56 -6.66 10.32
CA LYS A 7 -4.36 -7.22 8.99
C LYS A 7 -4.87 -6.27 7.91
N PHE A 8 -6.04 -5.68 8.14
CA PHE A 8 -6.60 -4.73 7.19
C PHE A 8 -5.69 -3.52 7.01
N ALA A 9 -5.14 -3.01 8.11
CA ALA A 9 -4.26 -1.85 8.04
C ALA A 9 -2.98 -2.18 7.28
N GLN A 10 -2.42 -3.37 7.51
CA GLN A 10 -1.21 -3.79 6.81
C GLN A 10 -1.46 -3.97 5.32
N ASP A 11 -2.60 -4.57 4.95
CA ASP A 11 -2.95 -4.75 3.55
C ASP A 11 -3.11 -3.41 2.85
N THR A 12 -3.78 -2.47 3.51
CA THR A 12 -3.98 -1.13 2.96
C THR A 12 -2.64 -0.43 2.78
N PHE A 13 -1.76 -0.57 3.76
CA PHE A 13 -0.43 0.04 3.70
C PHE A 13 0.35 -0.46 2.48
N VAL A 14 0.35 -1.78 2.27
CA VAL A 14 1.06 -2.39 1.15
C VAL A 14 0.48 -1.91 -0.17
N THR A 15 -0.85 -1.84 -0.26
CA THR A 15 -1.51 -1.40 -1.48
C THR A 15 -1.14 0.04 -1.82
N GLU A 16 -1.13 0.92 -0.83
CA GLU A 16 -0.79 2.31 -1.04
C GLU A 16 0.67 2.47 -1.44
N LYS A 17 1.53 1.68 -0.81
CA LYS A 17 2.95 1.71 -1.15
C LYS A 17 3.18 1.31 -2.60
N GLN A 18 2.49 0.27 -3.05
CA GLN A 18 2.60 -0.18 -4.44
C GLN A 18 2.10 0.88 -5.40
N LEU A 19 1.05 1.58 -5.03
CA LEU A 19 0.50 2.64 -5.86
C LEU A 19 1.51 3.78 -6.01
N VAL A 20 2.15 4.16 -4.92
CA VAL A 20 3.18 5.20 -4.94
C VAL A 20 4.36 4.77 -5.81
N GLU A 21 4.75 3.51 -5.73
CA GLU A 21 5.85 2.99 -6.54
C GLU A 21 5.52 3.06 -8.02
N LYS A 22 4.28 2.72 -8.39
CA LYS A 22 3.85 2.80 -9.77
C LYS A 22 3.87 4.23 -10.30
N LEU A 23 3.40 5.16 -9.47
CA LEU A 23 3.44 6.56 -9.84
C LEU A 23 4.87 7.06 -10.03
N GLY A 24 5.78 6.56 -9.20
CA GLY A 24 7.18 6.91 -9.33
C GLY A 24 7.77 6.42 -10.64
N LEU A 25 7.41 5.21 -11.06
CA LEU A 25 7.90 4.67 -12.33
C LEU A 25 7.39 5.49 -13.50
N LEU A 26 6.13 5.88 -13.46
CA LEU A 26 5.56 6.70 -14.54
C LEU A 26 6.25 8.05 -14.61
N LYS A 27 6.56 8.63 -13.47
CA LYS A 27 7.24 9.92 -13.43
C LYS A 27 8.69 9.82 -13.89
N ALA A 28 9.32 8.70 -13.64
CA ALA A 28 10.72 8.51 -13.99
C ALA A 28 10.92 8.45 -15.50
N ASN A 29 9.87 8.08 -16.20
CA ASN A 29 9.91 8.07 -17.66
C ASN A 29 9.56 9.43 -18.22
#